data_d37f5708437d496a3f9bee0896a7acdb
#
_entry.id   d37f5708437d496a3f9bee0896a7acdb
#
_cell.length_a   1.000
_cell.length_b   1.000
_cell.length_c   1.000
_cell.angle_alpha   90.00
_cell.angle_beta   90.00
_cell.angle_gamma   90.00
#
_symmetry.space_group_name_H-M   'P 1'
#
loop_
_entity.id
_entity.type
_entity.pdbx_description
1 polymer ?
#
loop_
_entity_poly.entity_id
_entity_poly.type
_entity_poly.pdbx_seq_one_letter_code
_entity_poly.pdbx_strand_id
1 'polypeptide(L)'
;RKPWVKSSLAPGSKVIEVYLKEAGLLSEMEKLGFGVVGFACTTCNGMSGALDPKIQKEVVDNDIYSTAVLSGNRNFDGRIHPYVKEAFLASPALVIAYALAGTIRFDIENDVLGKDKDGNDIRLKDLWPSDAEINAVEKTCVRPEMYNNIYEPMFKRELLDSIKIDPFYKWNTKSTYINKPPYWEDEYMQMPALKGM
;
A
#
# COMPACT_ATOMS: atom_id res chain seq x y z
N ARG A 1 -18.53 -5.15 5.87
CA ARG A 1 -17.35 -5.03 6.75
C ARG A 1 -17.78 -4.66 8.16
N LYS A 2 -17.14 -5.24 9.16
CA LYS A 2 -17.41 -4.94 10.58
C LYS A 2 -16.93 -3.51 10.95
N PRO A 3 -17.61 -2.82 11.87
CA PRO A 3 -17.31 -1.41 12.17
C PRO A 3 -15.92 -1.17 12.79
N TRP A 4 -15.35 -2.17 13.45
CA TRP A 4 -14.00 -2.07 14.05
C TRP A 4 -12.87 -2.34 13.06
N VAL A 5 -13.16 -2.75 11.83
CA VAL A 5 -12.12 -3.02 10.82
C VAL A 5 -11.76 -1.74 10.10
N LYS A 6 -10.49 -1.34 10.17
CA LYS A 6 -9.91 -0.31 9.31
C LYS A 6 -9.36 -0.95 8.06
N SER A 7 -9.79 -0.49 6.90
CA SER A 7 -9.29 -0.91 5.59
C SER A 7 -8.59 0.24 4.88
N SER A 8 -7.64 -0.06 4.05
CA SER A 8 -6.98 0.90 3.15
C SER A 8 -6.44 0.18 1.93
N LEU A 9 -6.33 0.88 0.82
CA LEU A 9 -5.77 0.39 -0.43
C LEU A 9 -4.54 1.23 -0.79
N ALA A 10 -3.40 0.59 -0.97
CA ALA A 10 -2.21 1.21 -1.53
C ALA A 10 -1.74 0.37 -2.72
N PRO A 11 -2.22 0.64 -3.93
CA PRO A 11 -1.79 -0.07 -5.13
C PRO A 11 -0.28 0.07 -5.34
N GLY A 12 0.37 -0.95 -5.89
CA GLY A 12 1.81 -0.92 -6.16
C GLY A 12 2.23 0.21 -7.11
N SER A 13 1.33 0.64 -7.99
CA SER A 13 1.54 1.77 -8.87
C SER A 13 0.22 2.38 -9.33
N LYS A 14 0.29 3.58 -9.92
CA LYS A 14 -0.90 4.29 -10.42
C LYS A 14 -1.62 3.53 -11.54
N VAL A 15 -0.94 2.71 -12.31
CA VAL A 15 -1.57 1.87 -13.35
C VAL A 15 -2.57 0.89 -12.74
N ILE A 16 -2.28 0.36 -11.55
CA ILE A 16 -3.18 -0.56 -10.84
C ILE A 16 -4.52 0.12 -10.52
N GLU A 17 -4.49 1.37 -10.07
CA GLU A 17 -5.70 2.16 -9.86
C GLU A 17 -6.51 2.30 -11.15
N VAL A 18 -5.84 2.54 -12.29
CA VAL A 18 -6.49 2.70 -13.59
C VAL A 18 -7.23 1.44 -14.01
N TYR A 19 -6.57 0.27 -13.98
CA TYR A 19 -7.25 -0.95 -14.40
C TYR A 19 -8.28 -1.45 -13.38
N LEU A 20 -8.11 -1.23 -12.08
CA LEU A 20 -9.14 -1.52 -11.08
C LEU A 20 -10.39 -0.66 -11.30
N LYS A 21 -10.21 0.60 -11.69
CA LYS A 21 -11.31 1.49 -12.04
C LYS A 21 -12.03 1.02 -13.30
N GLU A 22 -11.30 0.64 -14.33
CA GLU A 22 -11.87 0.14 -15.58
C GLU A 22 -12.59 -1.19 -15.40
N ALA A 23 -12.08 -2.06 -14.54
CA ALA A 23 -12.74 -3.30 -14.15
C ALA A 23 -13.99 -3.08 -13.25
N GLY A 24 -14.28 -1.84 -12.84
CA GLY A 24 -15.38 -1.53 -11.93
C GLY A 24 -15.13 -1.96 -10.49
N LEU A 25 -13.94 -2.50 -10.18
CA LEU A 25 -13.63 -3.03 -8.86
C LEU A 25 -13.34 -1.94 -7.83
N LEU A 26 -12.76 -0.82 -8.26
CA LEU A 26 -12.34 0.24 -7.33
C LEU A 26 -13.51 0.80 -6.52
N SER A 27 -14.63 1.07 -7.18
CA SER A 27 -15.84 1.58 -6.51
C SER A 27 -16.43 0.60 -5.50
N GLU A 28 -16.39 -0.70 -5.80
CA GLU A 28 -16.87 -1.74 -4.88
C GLU A 28 -15.92 -1.89 -3.67
N MET A 29 -14.62 -1.79 -3.90
CA MET A 29 -13.62 -1.78 -2.83
C MET A 29 -13.79 -0.56 -1.91
N GLU A 30 -14.07 0.62 -2.47
CA GLU A 30 -14.36 1.84 -1.70
C GLU A 30 -15.60 1.68 -0.81
N LYS A 31 -16.68 1.06 -1.31
CA LYS A 31 -17.87 0.73 -0.49
C LYS A 31 -17.52 -0.17 0.70
N LEU A 32 -16.53 -1.04 0.55
CA LEU A 32 -16.00 -1.86 1.63
C LEU A 32 -14.98 -1.12 2.52
N GLY A 33 -14.71 0.15 2.23
CA GLY A 33 -13.78 1.00 2.97
C GLY A 33 -12.33 0.89 2.55
N PHE A 34 -12.04 0.23 1.42
CA PHE A 34 -10.70 0.18 0.83
C PHE A 34 -10.46 1.38 -0.09
N GLY A 35 -10.43 2.58 0.46
CA GLY A 35 -10.06 3.78 -0.28
C GLY A 35 -8.55 3.83 -0.56
N VAL A 36 -8.18 4.42 -1.70
CA VAL A 36 -6.77 4.63 -2.07
C VAL A 36 -6.16 5.68 -1.15
N VAL A 37 -5.17 5.29 -0.36
CA VAL A 37 -4.46 6.18 0.58
C VAL A 37 -3.06 6.57 0.10
N GLY A 38 -2.56 5.93 -0.93
CA GLY A 38 -1.26 6.16 -1.53
C GLY A 38 -0.87 5.02 -2.47
N PHE A 39 0.40 4.97 -2.84
CA PHE A 39 0.93 3.96 -3.75
C PHE A 39 2.16 3.26 -3.17
N ALA A 40 2.45 2.07 -3.67
CA ALA A 40 3.61 1.25 -3.33
C ALA A 40 3.70 0.95 -1.81
N CYS A 41 4.82 1.26 -1.18
CA CYS A 41 5.11 0.87 0.20
C CYS A 41 4.37 1.68 1.28
N THR A 42 3.32 2.44 0.93
CA THR A 42 2.59 3.30 1.88
C THR A 42 2.09 2.53 3.10
N THR A 43 1.39 1.42 2.89
CA THR A 43 0.84 0.60 3.98
C THR A 43 1.93 -0.03 4.84
N CYS A 44 2.98 -0.59 4.23
CA CYS A 44 4.05 -1.25 4.97
C CYS A 44 4.97 -0.27 5.73
N ASN A 45 4.84 1.03 5.48
CA ASN A 45 5.52 2.09 6.21
C ASN A 45 4.64 2.77 7.28
N GLY A 46 3.46 2.21 7.57
CA GLY A 46 2.56 2.76 8.58
C GLY A 46 1.81 4.03 8.14
N MET A 47 1.75 4.30 6.84
CA MET A 47 1.11 5.50 6.29
C MET A 47 -0.34 5.29 5.86
N SER A 48 -0.97 4.21 6.28
CA SER A 48 -2.38 3.91 5.99
C SER A 48 -3.38 4.75 6.80
N GLY A 49 -2.89 5.64 7.67
CA GLY A 49 -3.69 6.57 8.45
C GLY A 49 -4.06 6.06 9.85
N ALA A 50 -4.58 6.96 10.67
CA ALA A 50 -4.96 6.67 12.05
C ALA A 50 -6.19 5.76 12.14
N LEU A 51 -6.35 5.11 13.30
CA LEU A 51 -7.61 4.46 13.68
C LEU A 51 -8.69 5.51 14.01
N ASP A 52 -9.94 5.09 13.93
CA ASP A 52 -11.02 5.86 14.54
C ASP A 52 -10.71 6.09 16.03
N PRO A 53 -10.88 7.33 16.55
CA PRO A 53 -10.50 7.65 17.94
C PRO A 53 -11.19 6.76 18.98
N LYS A 54 -12.42 6.31 18.74
CA LYS A 54 -13.14 5.40 19.65
C LYS A 54 -12.50 4.01 19.64
N ILE A 55 -12.18 3.50 18.46
CA ILE A 55 -11.50 2.19 18.30
C ILE A 55 -10.11 2.27 18.93
N GLN A 56 -9.37 3.35 18.67
CA GLN A 56 -8.06 3.55 19.28
C GLN A 56 -8.13 3.54 20.79
N LYS A 57 -9.10 4.25 21.37
CA LYS A 57 -9.31 4.29 22.82
C LYS A 57 -9.59 2.90 23.38
N GLU A 58 -10.50 2.14 22.74
CA GLU A 58 -10.81 0.76 23.16
C GLU A 58 -9.57 -0.15 23.12
N VAL A 59 -8.77 -0.03 22.05
CA VAL A 59 -7.54 -0.83 21.91
C VAL A 59 -6.54 -0.54 23.02
N VAL A 60 -6.37 0.75 23.37
CA VAL A 60 -5.40 1.18 24.38
C VAL A 60 -5.90 0.87 25.79
N ASP A 61 -7.12 1.27 26.14
CA ASP A 61 -7.66 1.16 27.49
C ASP A 61 -7.85 -0.31 27.93
N ASN A 62 -8.16 -1.18 26.99
CA ASN A 62 -8.43 -2.61 27.27
C ASN A 62 -7.28 -3.53 26.83
N ASP A 63 -6.13 -2.99 26.43
CA ASP A 63 -4.97 -3.75 25.92
C ASP A 63 -5.35 -4.80 24.86
N ILE A 64 -6.23 -4.41 23.94
CA ILE A 64 -6.76 -5.36 22.92
C ILE A 64 -5.63 -5.82 22.01
N TYR A 65 -5.56 -7.14 21.78
CA TYR A 65 -4.62 -7.75 20.85
C TYR A 65 -5.10 -7.52 19.41
N SER A 66 -4.77 -6.36 18.86
CA SER A 66 -5.14 -6.00 17.50
C SER A 66 -4.16 -6.58 16.48
N THR A 67 -4.68 -7.00 15.34
CA THR A 67 -3.93 -7.65 14.27
C THR A 67 -4.15 -6.96 12.93
N ALA A 68 -3.21 -7.11 12.01
CA ALA A 68 -3.34 -6.68 10.62
C ALA A 68 -3.27 -7.88 9.68
N VAL A 69 -4.11 -7.86 8.65
CA VAL A 69 -3.98 -8.75 7.48
C VAL A 69 -3.71 -7.87 6.27
N LEU A 70 -2.63 -8.12 5.55
CA LEU A 70 -2.19 -7.27 4.46
C LEU A 70 -1.59 -8.05 3.30
N SER A 71 -1.71 -7.49 2.10
CA SER A 71 -0.93 -7.90 0.92
C SER A 71 0.19 -6.88 0.72
N GLY A 72 1.42 -7.28 1.04
CA GLY A 72 2.57 -6.39 1.00
C GLY A 72 3.74 -6.96 1.77
N ASN A 73 4.64 -6.11 2.26
CA ASN A 73 5.75 -6.54 3.08
C ASN A 73 5.50 -6.25 4.57
N ARG A 74 5.75 -7.25 5.40
CA ARG A 74 5.71 -7.18 6.85
C ARG A 74 7.14 -7.34 7.39
N ASN A 75 7.76 -6.28 7.90
CA ASN A 75 9.14 -6.36 8.37
C ASN A 75 9.25 -6.38 9.90
N PHE A 76 8.57 -5.46 10.61
CA PHE A 76 8.75 -5.27 12.05
C PHE A 76 7.40 -5.05 12.73
N ASP A 77 7.34 -5.43 14.00
CA ASP A 77 6.20 -5.12 14.86
C ASP A 77 6.01 -3.60 14.97
N GLY A 78 4.77 -3.17 14.97
CA GLY A 78 4.42 -1.75 15.02
C GLY A 78 4.67 -0.95 13.74
N ARG A 79 5.35 -1.50 12.72
CA ARG A 79 5.64 -0.78 11.49
C ARG A 79 4.40 -0.54 10.63
N ILE A 80 3.48 -1.49 10.59
CA ILE A 80 2.22 -1.37 9.85
C ILE A 80 1.31 -0.34 10.52
N HIS A 81 1.19 -0.44 11.84
CA HIS A 81 0.47 0.52 12.67
C HIS A 81 0.96 0.39 14.11
N PRO A 82 1.09 1.49 14.88
CA PRO A 82 1.62 1.45 16.26
C PRO A 82 0.85 0.52 17.21
N TYR A 83 -0.44 0.34 16.98
CA TYR A 83 -1.30 -0.49 17.84
C TYR A 83 -1.46 -1.93 17.33
N VAL A 84 -0.82 -2.31 16.24
CA VAL A 84 -0.85 -3.69 15.74
C VAL A 84 0.23 -4.50 16.43
N LYS A 85 -0.20 -5.55 17.14
CA LYS A 85 0.69 -6.48 17.84
C LYS A 85 1.15 -7.62 16.93
N GLU A 86 0.40 -7.94 15.89
CA GLU A 86 0.74 -9.01 14.94
C GLU A 86 0.19 -8.72 13.54
N ALA A 87 0.90 -9.17 12.52
CA ALA A 87 0.51 -8.95 11.14
C ALA A 87 0.68 -10.21 10.29
N PHE A 88 -0.31 -10.48 9.44
CA PHE A 88 -0.39 -11.66 8.58
C PHE A 88 -0.35 -11.25 7.11
N LEU A 89 0.47 -11.95 6.32
CA LEU A 89 0.52 -11.77 4.88
C LEU A 89 -0.52 -12.65 4.20
N ALA A 90 -1.28 -12.06 3.31
CA ALA A 90 -2.29 -12.75 2.51
C ALA A 90 -2.38 -12.17 1.10
N SER A 91 -3.01 -12.87 0.18
CA SER A 91 -3.34 -12.32 -1.13
C SER A 91 -4.33 -11.15 -1.01
N PRO A 92 -4.39 -10.22 -1.96
CA PRO A 92 -5.36 -9.11 -1.93
C PRO A 92 -6.81 -9.57 -1.74
N ALA A 93 -7.20 -10.67 -2.39
CA ALA A 93 -8.54 -11.23 -2.25
C ALA A 93 -8.82 -11.75 -0.83
N LEU A 94 -7.86 -12.43 -0.21
CA LEU A 94 -7.99 -12.88 1.18
C LEU A 94 -7.98 -11.71 2.18
N VAL A 95 -7.25 -10.64 1.92
CA VAL A 95 -7.32 -9.42 2.75
C VAL A 95 -8.74 -8.86 2.78
N ILE A 96 -9.43 -8.83 1.64
CA ILE A 96 -10.84 -8.41 1.58
C ILE A 96 -11.73 -9.38 2.34
N ALA A 97 -11.52 -10.70 2.19
CA ALA A 97 -12.31 -11.71 2.89
C ALA A 97 -12.16 -11.59 4.42
N TYR A 98 -10.95 -11.44 4.94
CA TYR A 98 -10.71 -11.21 6.37
C TYR A 98 -11.27 -9.88 6.87
N ALA A 99 -11.29 -8.84 6.03
CA ALA A 99 -11.93 -7.57 6.38
C ALA A 99 -13.46 -7.72 6.51
N LEU A 100 -14.07 -8.60 5.73
CA LEU A 100 -15.49 -8.95 5.87
C LEU A 100 -15.74 -9.80 7.13
N ALA A 101 -14.92 -10.80 7.38
CA ALA A 101 -14.97 -11.63 8.59
C ALA A 101 -14.79 -10.79 9.86
N GLY A 102 -13.86 -9.84 9.85
CA GLY A 102 -13.61 -8.90 10.96
C GLY A 102 -12.76 -9.47 12.09
N THR A 103 -12.20 -10.65 11.91
CA THR A 103 -11.32 -11.34 12.87
C THR A 103 -10.42 -12.33 12.12
N ILE A 104 -9.23 -12.58 12.67
CA ILE A 104 -8.35 -13.65 12.20
C ILE A 104 -8.75 -15.02 12.77
N ARG A 105 -9.54 -15.04 13.83
CA ARG A 105 -10.11 -16.26 14.42
C ARG A 105 -11.38 -16.66 13.65
N PHE A 106 -11.16 -17.00 12.39
CA PHE A 106 -12.19 -17.31 11.42
C PHE A 106 -11.65 -18.37 10.47
N ASP A 107 -12.34 -19.50 10.38
CA ASP A 107 -12.04 -20.52 9.38
C ASP A 107 -12.52 -20.02 8.02
N ILE A 108 -11.58 -19.44 7.26
CA ILE A 108 -11.90 -18.79 5.99
C ILE A 108 -12.47 -19.74 4.94
N GLU A 109 -12.24 -21.03 5.08
CA GLU A 109 -12.74 -22.05 4.15
C GLU A 109 -14.17 -22.51 4.51
N ASN A 110 -14.49 -22.60 5.80
CA ASN A 110 -15.69 -23.26 6.26
C ASN A 110 -16.71 -22.33 6.93
N ASP A 111 -16.25 -21.25 7.57
CA ASP A 111 -17.15 -20.35 8.27
C ASP A 111 -17.98 -19.46 7.32
N VAL A 112 -19.11 -19.00 7.84
CA VAL A 112 -20.05 -18.14 7.11
C VAL A 112 -19.60 -16.69 7.17
N LEU A 113 -19.23 -16.09 6.03
CA LEU A 113 -18.85 -14.69 5.91
C LEU A 113 -20.02 -13.72 6.10
N GLY A 114 -21.21 -14.14 5.72
CA GLY A 114 -22.42 -13.33 5.79
C GLY A 114 -23.64 -14.05 5.23
N LYS A 115 -24.69 -13.27 4.99
CA LYS A 115 -25.91 -13.76 4.36
C LYS A 115 -26.24 -12.95 3.12
N ASP A 116 -26.84 -13.61 2.13
CA ASP A 116 -27.38 -12.94 0.95
C ASP A 116 -28.70 -12.22 1.25
N LYS A 117 -29.31 -11.66 0.22
CA LYS A 117 -30.59 -10.93 0.32
C LYS A 117 -31.76 -11.84 0.75
N ASP A 118 -31.62 -13.13 0.46
CA ASP A 118 -32.65 -14.15 0.74
C ASP A 118 -32.41 -14.85 2.09
N GLY A 119 -31.33 -14.48 2.79
CA GLY A 119 -30.98 -15.00 4.11
C GLY A 119 -30.11 -16.26 4.07
N ASN A 120 -29.65 -16.70 2.90
CA ASN A 120 -28.78 -17.87 2.76
C ASN A 120 -27.37 -17.57 3.23
N ASP A 121 -26.69 -18.54 3.78
CA ASP A 121 -25.34 -18.44 4.24
C ASP A 121 -24.37 -18.34 3.05
N ILE A 122 -23.48 -17.33 3.08
CA ILE A 122 -22.44 -17.09 2.10
C ILE A 122 -21.08 -17.40 2.70
N ARG A 123 -20.33 -18.26 2.03
CA ARG A 123 -18.95 -18.63 2.35
C ARG A 123 -17.99 -18.11 1.29
N LEU A 124 -16.68 -18.16 1.58
CA LEU A 124 -15.66 -17.68 0.64
C LEU A 124 -15.77 -18.37 -0.73
N LYS A 125 -16.01 -19.67 -0.77
CA LYS A 125 -16.17 -20.43 -2.03
C LYS A 125 -17.30 -19.94 -2.93
N ASP A 126 -18.33 -19.35 -2.34
CA ASP A 126 -19.50 -18.84 -3.07
C ASP A 126 -19.20 -17.48 -3.72
N LEU A 127 -18.16 -16.80 -3.25
CA LEU A 127 -17.68 -15.49 -3.74
C LEU A 127 -16.43 -15.60 -4.60
N TRP A 128 -15.73 -16.73 -4.55
CA TRP A 128 -14.44 -16.87 -5.23
C TRP A 128 -14.65 -17.01 -6.74
N PRO A 129 -14.06 -16.09 -7.54
CA PRO A 129 -14.23 -16.12 -8.98
C PRO A 129 -13.49 -17.31 -9.59
N SER A 130 -14.00 -17.82 -10.68
CA SER A 130 -13.31 -18.82 -11.50
C SER A 130 -12.13 -18.22 -12.26
N ASP A 131 -11.15 -19.04 -12.61
CA ASP A 131 -10.01 -18.61 -13.44
C ASP A 131 -10.46 -18.03 -14.79
N ALA A 132 -11.55 -18.52 -15.34
CA ALA A 132 -12.11 -18.00 -16.58
C ALA A 132 -12.64 -16.57 -16.43
N GLU A 133 -13.30 -16.26 -15.32
CA GLU A 133 -13.78 -14.89 -15.00
C GLU A 133 -12.59 -13.96 -14.78
N ILE A 134 -11.59 -14.39 -14.00
CA ILE A 134 -10.37 -13.59 -13.74
C ILE A 134 -9.67 -13.26 -15.05
N ASN A 135 -9.41 -14.27 -15.90
CA ASN A 135 -8.72 -14.10 -17.17
C ASN A 135 -9.51 -13.20 -18.15
N ALA A 136 -10.84 -13.28 -18.14
CA ALA A 136 -11.68 -12.43 -18.99
C ALA A 136 -11.56 -10.94 -18.59
N VAL A 137 -11.59 -10.65 -17.29
CA VAL A 137 -11.43 -9.29 -16.76
C VAL A 137 -10.02 -8.78 -17.01
N GLU A 138 -8.99 -9.58 -16.71
CA GLU A 138 -7.59 -9.22 -16.94
C GLU A 138 -7.33 -8.86 -18.40
N LYS A 139 -7.73 -9.73 -19.32
CA LYS A 139 -7.55 -9.51 -20.76
C LYS A 139 -8.25 -8.24 -21.28
N THR A 140 -9.36 -7.88 -20.69
CA THR A 140 -10.14 -6.71 -21.09
C THR A 140 -9.63 -5.42 -20.46
N CYS A 141 -9.27 -5.47 -19.18
CA CYS A 141 -9.00 -4.28 -18.37
C CYS A 141 -7.52 -3.96 -18.18
N VAL A 142 -6.60 -4.92 -18.46
CA VAL A 142 -5.15 -4.67 -18.34
C VAL A 142 -4.53 -4.56 -19.73
N ARG A 143 -4.22 -3.33 -20.16
CA ARG A 143 -3.72 -3.05 -21.49
C ARG A 143 -2.41 -2.26 -21.48
N PRO A 144 -1.50 -2.47 -22.46
CA PRO A 144 -0.23 -1.76 -22.57
C PRO A 144 -0.39 -0.22 -22.58
N GLU A 145 -1.46 0.29 -23.20
CA GLU A 145 -1.71 1.72 -23.32
C GLU A 145 -1.86 2.41 -21.96
N MET A 146 -2.37 1.70 -20.96
CA MET A 146 -2.48 2.24 -19.59
C MET A 146 -1.11 2.54 -18.98
N TYR A 147 -0.15 1.66 -19.24
CA TYR A 147 1.24 1.85 -18.80
C TYR A 147 1.88 3.03 -19.52
N ASN A 148 1.74 3.10 -20.83
CA ASN A 148 2.28 4.18 -21.65
C ASN A 148 1.70 5.53 -21.21
N ASN A 149 0.40 5.62 -21.00
CA ASN A 149 -0.27 6.85 -20.58
C ASN A 149 0.19 7.37 -19.21
N ILE A 150 0.58 6.47 -18.31
CA ILE A 150 1.06 6.85 -16.97
C ILE A 150 2.55 7.16 -16.97
N TYR A 151 3.37 6.34 -17.65
CA TYR A 151 4.82 6.41 -17.50
C TYR A 151 5.53 7.21 -18.59
N GLU A 152 5.02 7.20 -19.82
CA GLU A 152 5.64 7.96 -20.92
C GLU A 152 5.82 9.46 -20.61
N PRO A 153 4.83 10.16 -19.99
CA PRO A 153 5.02 11.55 -19.63
C PRO A 153 6.17 11.80 -18.63
N MET A 154 6.48 10.81 -17.78
CA MET A 154 7.59 10.91 -16.83
C MET A 154 8.96 10.88 -17.51
N PHE A 155 9.05 10.29 -18.70
CA PHE A 155 10.28 10.19 -19.47
C PHE A 155 10.39 11.27 -20.56
N LYS A 156 9.34 12.06 -20.79
CA LYS A 156 9.43 13.21 -21.69
C LYS A 156 10.30 14.29 -21.05
N ARG A 157 11.42 14.54 -21.68
CA ARG A 157 12.49 15.43 -21.22
C ARG A 157 12.13 16.91 -21.21
N GLU A 158 11.00 17.31 -21.80
CA GLU A 158 10.59 18.71 -21.93
C GLU A 158 10.59 19.50 -20.61
N LEU A 159 10.29 18.82 -19.50
CA LEU A 159 10.36 19.45 -18.18
C LEU A 159 11.80 19.57 -17.67
N LEU A 160 12.69 18.65 -18.06
CA LEU A 160 14.12 18.66 -17.67
C LEU A 160 14.93 19.63 -18.52
N ASP A 161 14.59 19.80 -19.80
CA ASP A 161 15.28 20.71 -20.72
C ASP A 161 15.06 22.19 -20.34
N SER A 162 13.99 22.49 -19.60
CA SER A 162 13.75 23.83 -19.05
C SER A 162 14.54 24.13 -17.77
N ILE A 163 15.07 23.11 -17.11
CA ILE A 163 15.85 23.25 -15.88
C ILE A 163 17.32 23.38 -16.27
N LYS A 164 17.89 24.59 -16.12
CA LYS A 164 19.33 24.78 -16.19
C LYS A 164 19.96 24.06 -15.00
N ILE A 165 20.42 22.84 -15.23
CA ILE A 165 21.15 22.08 -14.22
C ILE A 165 22.59 22.66 -14.18
N ASP A 166 22.90 23.33 -13.09
CA ASP A 166 24.31 23.64 -12.78
C ASP A 166 24.98 22.31 -12.39
N PRO A 167 25.97 21.80 -13.11
CA PRO A 167 26.65 20.55 -12.78
C PRO A 167 27.34 20.56 -11.42
N PHE A 168 27.53 21.74 -10.86
CA PHE A 168 28.13 21.93 -9.54
C PHE A 168 27.14 22.55 -8.57
N TYR A 169 26.80 21.80 -7.54
CA TYR A 169 25.96 22.32 -6.48
C TYR A 169 26.68 23.42 -5.70
N LYS A 170 26.08 24.60 -5.67
CA LYS A 170 26.57 25.72 -4.87
C LYS A 170 25.99 25.66 -3.48
N TRP A 171 26.78 25.27 -2.50
CA TRP A 171 26.36 25.13 -1.12
C TRP A 171 25.92 26.50 -0.54
N ASN A 172 24.70 26.51 -0.03
CA ASN A 172 24.20 27.64 0.73
C ASN A 172 24.59 27.45 2.21
N THR A 173 25.60 28.22 2.66
CA THR A 173 26.10 28.13 4.04
C THR A 173 25.09 28.51 5.11
N LYS A 174 23.99 29.19 4.72
CA LYS A 174 22.89 29.54 5.64
C LYS A 174 21.74 28.52 5.63
N SER A 175 21.84 27.49 4.81
CA SER A 175 20.81 26.43 4.78
C SER A 175 20.84 25.62 6.07
N THR A 176 19.69 25.44 6.70
CA THR A 176 19.52 24.55 7.85
C THR A 176 19.08 23.15 7.43
N TYR A 177 18.74 22.95 6.14
CA TYR A 177 18.21 21.72 5.60
C TYR A 177 19.24 20.91 4.79
N ILE A 178 20.00 21.59 3.92
CA ILE A 178 21.05 20.97 3.12
C ILE A 178 22.38 21.64 3.47
N ASN A 179 23.22 20.95 4.23
CA ASN A 179 24.53 21.41 4.62
C ASN A 179 25.62 20.60 3.92
N LYS A 180 26.74 21.26 3.58
CA LYS A 180 27.94 20.55 3.12
C LYS A 180 28.39 19.60 4.24
N PRO A 181 28.52 18.29 4.00
CA PRO A 181 28.98 17.37 5.02
C PRO A 181 30.41 17.72 5.47
N PRO A 182 30.73 17.69 6.78
CA PRO A 182 32.05 18.05 7.28
C PRO A 182 33.19 17.16 6.75
N TYR A 183 32.86 15.92 6.37
CA TYR A 183 33.81 14.99 5.75
C TYR A 183 34.08 15.26 4.26
N TRP A 184 33.50 16.30 3.66
CA TRP A 184 33.78 16.81 2.30
C TRP A 184 34.64 18.06 2.34
N GLU A 185 35.42 18.22 3.37
CA GLU A 185 36.44 19.26 3.41
C GLU A 185 37.67 18.85 2.60
N ASP A 186 38.44 19.83 2.14
CA ASP A 186 39.54 19.62 1.20
C ASP A 186 40.62 18.65 1.71
N GLU A 187 40.79 18.52 3.03
CA GLU A 187 41.68 17.54 3.65
C GLU A 187 41.30 16.08 3.33
N TYR A 188 40.01 15.76 3.27
CA TYR A 188 39.54 14.41 2.97
C TYR A 188 39.55 14.11 1.46
N MET A 189 39.43 15.13 0.63
CA MET A 189 39.48 14.99 -0.84
C MET A 189 40.89 14.72 -1.35
N GLN A 190 41.93 14.96 -0.53
CA GLN A 190 43.33 14.71 -0.87
C GLN A 190 43.83 13.32 -0.39
N MET A 191 42.95 12.51 0.22
CA MET A 191 43.36 11.16 0.57
C MET A 191 43.77 10.37 -0.68
N PRO A 192 44.98 9.80 -0.69
CA PRO A 192 45.39 8.97 -1.81
C PRO A 192 44.45 7.79 -1.95
N ALA A 193 44.06 7.47 -3.19
CA ALA A 193 43.25 6.30 -3.48
C ALA A 193 43.89 5.08 -2.80
N LEU A 194 43.07 4.31 -2.05
CA LEU A 194 43.52 3.08 -1.42
C LEU A 194 44.13 2.18 -2.48
N LYS A 195 45.47 2.04 -2.44
CA LYS A 195 46.20 1.11 -3.30
C LYS A 195 45.90 -0.32 -2.81
N GLY A 196 45.18 -1.07 -3.63
CA GLY A 196 45.11 -2.53 -3.46
C GLY A 196 43.85 -3.03 -2.74
N MET A 197 42.67 -2.69 -3.21
CA MET A 197 41.51 -3.59 -3.11
C MET A 197 41.14 -4.13 -4.49
#